data_01339f8c428d1fe39501db90837d3295
#
_entry.id   01339f8c428d1fe39501db90837d3295
#
_cell.length_a   1.000
_cell.length_b   1.000
_cell.length_c   1.000
_cell.angle_alpha   90.00
_cell.angle_beta   90.00
_cell.angle_gamma   90.00
#
_symmetry.space_group_name_H-M   'P 1'
#
loop_
_entity.id
_entity.type
_entity.pdbx_description
1 polymer ?
#
loop_
_entity_poly.entity_id
_entity_poly.type
_entity_poly.pdbx_seq_one_letter_code
_entity_poly.pdbx_strand_id
1 'polypeptide(L)'
;AGTVDPAEQQVDDQQTDDQQADDQQADDHQPSESDDTAEGQQDAGSETATESETDPEETADADADESEPERARAQIDSLSDRVDEQVRIEGEIVGARQTSGPTVFEVRDETATVDCAAFVEAGVRAYPEAETGDYVRLDGVVELRNNELQVETDELEKLEGDDRETVETRLEAALTSEARPDDVDLLADHESVAAVHGRIRDAAEEIRRAVMESRPVIVRHNATADGYVAGAAIERAVLPLVRDEHAKSDAEYHFFDRRPLEGGDYDMADATKDVTTMLDNRERHDEKLPLFVLVAAGSTDESRDGLELLDIYDAPRVTVDAGYPDDGVADLADVAVNPHLDGTDDDDLTVGVLGANLAAHVNADVREEVSHLPAVSYWDDAPEEYTDLADDAGYDADHTTALREAVALEAFYQSYEDKRELITDLLFEHEKRDLAEHVGEQFREKLETELDTVEPNLSVRGANGVSFTVLDTEAFTHRFDFPPTGVLLDEIHRRELGADGASGDEHVTLGFGEDEIHVRSDGRVNAREVAADAADAADEAGISAKGTRDGAIEYLTGERDAALDAVVEAISKRL
;
A
#
# COMPACT_ATOMS: atom_id res chain seq x y z
N ALA A 1 -0.19 23.20 69.60
CA ALA A 1 0.82 22.56 70.42
C ALA A 1 0.77 21.07 70.14
N GLY A 2 1.81 20.53 69.55
CA GLY A 2 1.94 19.11 69.29
C GLY A 2 2.68 18.83 67.99
N THR A 3 3.99 19.08 67.98
CA THR A 3 4.96 18.60 67.02
C THR A 3 5.12 17.10 67.09
N VAL A 4 5.10 16.40 65.94
CA VAL A 4 5.67 15.05 65.84
C VAL A 4 6.49 15.00 64.56
N ASP A 5 7.77 14.58 64.75
CA ASP A 5 8.85 14.41 63.79
C ASP A 5 8.62 13.30 62.78
N PRO A 6 9.16 13.37 61.53
CA PRO A 6 9.12 12.28 60.57
C PRO A 6 10.25 11.27 60.79
N ALA A 7 9.92 9.99 60.94
CA ALA A 7 10.87 8.91 61.00
C ALA A 7 11.29 8.47 59.58
N GLU A 8 12.59 8.45 59.39
CA GLU A 8 13.36 7.84 58.30
C GLU A 8 12.99 6.35 58.14
N GLN A 9 12.71 5.92 56.94
CA GLN A 9 12.83 4.51 56.54
C GLN A 9 13.84 4.42 55.39
N GLN A 10 15.01 3.87 55.74
CA GLN A 10 16.04 3.37 54.82
C GLN A 10 15.43 2.26 53.96
N VAL A 11 15.64 2.35 52.67
CA VAL A 11 15.45 1.26 51.70
C VAL A 11 16.83 0.70 51.40
N ASP A 12 16.95 -0.59 51.65
CA ASP A 12 18.13 -1.44 51.46
C ASP A 12 18.49 -1.56 49.98
N ASP A 13 19.73 -1.20 49.64
CA ASP A 13 20.39 -1.50 48.38
C ASP A 13 20.74 -3.01 48.35
N GLN A 14 20.13 -3.76 47.46
CA GLN A 14 20.66 -5.06 47.04
C GLN A 14 21.22 -4.95 45.61
N GLN A 15 22.56 -4.86 45.59
CA GLN A 15 23.41 -5.17 44.44
C GLN A 15 23.11 -6.60 43.96
N THR A 16 22.88 -6.76 42.68
CA THR A 16 23.06 -8.02 41.96
C THR A 16 24.15 -7.89 40.94
N ASP A 17 25.11 -8.79 41.08
CA ASP A 17 26.38 -8.96 40.40
C ASP A 17 26.33 -8.98 38.87
N ASP A 18 27.30 -8.28 38.31
CA ASP A 18 27.91 -8.49 37.00
C ASP A 18 28.33 -9.95 36.79
N GLN A 19 27.91 -10.55 35.70
CA GLN A 19 28.62 -11.67 35.09
C GLN A 19 29.06 -11.30 33.69
N GLN A 20 30.33 -10.93 33.59
CA GLN A 20 31.14 -10.91 32.37
C GLN A 20 31.09 -12.30 31.71
N ALA A 21 30.78 -12.33 30.44
CA ALA A 21 31.04 -13.48 29.57
C ALA A 21 32.27 -13.17 28.70
N ASP A 22 33.23 -14.08 28.82
CA ASP A 22 34.54 -14.11 28.22
C ASP A 22 34.56 -14.04 26.69
N ASP A 23 35.45 -13.20 26.20
CA ASP A 23 36.04 -13.26 24.87
C ASP A 23 36.78 -14.58 24.66
N GLN A 24 36.43 -15.34 23.62
CA GLN A 24 37.31 -16.35 23.04
C GLN A 24 37.57 -16.08 21.57
N GLN A 25 38.82 -15.70 21.35
CA GLN A 25 39.50 -15.57 20.07
C GLN A 25 39.33 -16.79 19.18
N ALA A 26 38.98 -16.54 17.92
CA ALA A 26 39.09 -17.52 16.84
C ALA A 26 40.51 -17.43 16.27
N ASP A 27 41.17 -18.57 16.31
CA ASP A 27 42.50 -18.84 15.80
C ASP A 27 42.55 -18.89 14.27
N ASP A 28 43.53 -18.20 13.76
CA ASP A 28 44.00 -18.14 12.39
C ASP A 28 44.62 -19.49 11.98
N HIS A 29 44.12 -20.14 10.94
CA HIS A 29 44.82 -21.26 10.28
C HIS A 29 44.91 -21.00 8.78
N GLN A 30 46.07 -20.44 8.38
CA GLN A 30 46.63 -20.61 7.02
C GLN A 30 47.16 -22.02 6.82
N PRO A 31 46.94 -22.63 5.64
CA PRO A 31 47.67 -23.82 5.25
C PRO A 31 48.98 -23.46 4.55
N SER A 32 50.02 -24.03 5.05
CA SER A 32 51.39 -24.02 4.54
C SER A 32 51.56 -24.80 3.22
N GLU A 33 52.31 -24.17 2.35
CA GLU A 33 52.94 -24.83 1.17
C GLU A 33 53.83 -25.98 1.61
N SER A 34 53.82 -27.06 0.82
CA SER A 34 54.93 -27.95 0.70
C SER A 34 55.13 -28.41 -0.76
N ASP A 35 56.17 -27.85 -1.30
CA ASP A 35 56.97 -28.31 -2.44
C ASP A 35 57.33 -29.79 -2.29
N ASP A 36 57.22 -30.57 -3.35
CA ASP A 36 58.30 -31.52 -3.72
C ASP A 36 58.19 -31.99 -5.18
N THR A 37 59.30 -31.86 -5.82
CA THR A 37 59.76 -32.22 -7.15
C THR A 37 59.96 -33.72 -7.34
N ALA A 38 59.73 -34.24 -8.57
CA ALA A 38 60.61 -35.16 -9.30
C ALA A 38 59.97 -35.59 -10.65
N GLU A 39 60.48 -35.10 -11.71
CA GLU A 39 61.34 -35.70 -12.77
C GLU A 39 61.01 -37.13 -13.20
N GLY A 40 60.92 -37.30 -14.55
CA GLY A 40 61.14 -38.56 -15.25
C GLY A 40 60.40 -38.67 -16.58
N GLN A 41 60.86 -38.01 -17.61
CA GLN A 41 61.56 -38.49 -18.83
C GLN A 41 60.87 -39.60 -19.66
N GLN A 42 60.53 -39.16 -20.93
CA GLN A 42 60.86 -39.73 -22.24
C GLN A 42 60.36 -41.15 -22.57
N ASP A 43 59.71 -41.38 -23.70
CA ASP A 43 60.40 -41.59 -24.95
C ASP A 43 59.48 -41.61 -26.19
N ALA A 44 60.12 -41.36 -27.30
CA ALA A 44 59.64 -41.07 -28.64
C ALA A 44 59.32 -42.36 -29.48
N GLY A 45 58.67 -42.08 -30.63
CA GLY A 45 58.63 -42.97 -31.76
C GLY A 45 57.39 -42.74 -32.62
N SER A 46 57.39 -41.92 -33.59
CA SER A 46 58.03 -41.96 -34.93
C SER A 46 57.26 -42.79 -35.97
N GLU A 47 56.84 -42.04 -37.01
CA GLU A 47 56.73 -42.42 -38.44
C GLU A 47 55.55 -43.31 -38.88
N THR A 48 54.82 -43.06 -39.96
CA THR A 48 55.24 -42.59 -41.31
C THR A 48 53.99 -42.23 -42.11
N ALA A 49 54.19 -41.27 -42.98
CA ALA A 49 53.28 -40.80 -44.04
C ALA A 49 53.01 -41.87 -45.10
N THR A 50 51.86 -41.75 -45.76
CA THR A 50 51.83 -41.99 -47.22
C THR A 50 50.74 -41.13 -47.86
N GLU A 51 51.19 -40.31 -48.77
CA GLU A 51 50.40 -39.52 -49.73
C GLU A 51 49.68 -40.42 -50.71
N SER A 52 48.50 -40.02 -51.19
CA SER A 52 48.07 -40.31 -52.54
C SER A 52 47.08 -39.25 -53.01
N GLU A 53 47.56 -38.42 -53.90
CA GLU A 53 46.76 -37.46 -54.69
C GLU A 53 45.81 -38.22 -55.61
N THR A 54 44.59 -37.67 -55.79
CA THR A 54 43.95 -37.55 -57.13
C THR A 54 42.78 -36.58 -57.01
N ASP A 55 42.89 -35.44 -57.68
CA ASP A 55 41.86 -34.50 -58.11
C ASP A 55 41.61 -34.84 -59.62
N PRO A 56 40.60 -34.31 -60.33
CA PRO A 56 39.33 -33.58 -59.97
C PRO A 56 38.09 -34.13 -60.73
N GLU A 57 36.90 -33.78 -60.33
CA GLU A 57 35.80 -33.41 -61.28
C GLU A 57 34.72 -32.57 -60.61
N GLU A 58 34.55 -31.43 -61.19
CA GLU A 58 33.44 -30.46 -60.98
C GLU A 58 32.10 -31.17 -61.21
N THR A 59 31.21 -31.06 -60.21
CA THR A 59 29.79 -31.00 -60.49
C THR A 59 29.19 -29.98 -59.53
N ALA A 60 28.70 -28.87 -60.14
CA ALA A 60 27.85 -27.90 -59.49
C ALA A 60 26.58 -28.57 -58.99
N ASP A 61 26.38 -28.56 -57.68
CA ASP A 61 25.09 -28.76 -57.11
C ASP A 61 24.67 -27.52 -56.36
N ALA A 62 23.46 -27.12 -56.66
CA ALA A 62 22.79 -26.00 -56.16
C ALA A 62 22.68 -26.03 -54.63
N ASP A 63 23.05 -24.94 -53.97
CA ASP A 63 22.59 -24.58 -52.65
C ASP A 63 21.06 -24.59 -52.66
N ALA A 64 20.47 -25.66 -52.22
CA ALA A 64 19.15 -25.68 -51.68
C ALA A 64 19.31 -25.19 -50.24
N ASP A 65 19.01 -23.93 -50.01
CA ASP A 65 18.63 -23.38 -48.73
C ASP A 65 17.40 -24.20 -48.27
N GLU A 66 17.65 -25.29 -47.57
CA GLU A 66 16.63 -25.97 -46.77
C GLU A 66 16.39 -25.10 -45.55
N SER A 67 15.59 -24.02 -45.72
CA SER A 67 14.91 -23.41 -44.60
C SER A 67 14.09 -24.53 -43.94
N GLU A 68 14.56 -24.99 -42.77
CA GLU A 68 13.76 -25.85 -41.90
C GLU A 68 12.39 -25.17 -41.75
N PRO A 69 11.27 -25.93 -41.86
CA PRO A 69 9.96 -25.34 -41.70
C PRO A 69 9.93 -24.65 -40.33
N GLU A 70 9.64 -23.34 -40.34
CA GLU A 70 9.44 -22.58 -39.10
C GLU A 70 8.50 -23.38 -38.20
N ARG A 71 9.00 -23.85 -37.06
CA ARG A 71 8.20 -24.60 -36.09
C ARG A 71 7.15 -23.64 -35.55
N ALA A 72 5.90 -24.07 -35.57
CA ALA A 72 4.83 -23.29 -34.97
C ALA A 72 5.07 -23.19 -33.46
N ARG A 73 4.95 -21.97 -32.95
CA ARG A 73 5.00 -21.69 -31.53
C ARG A 73 3.94 -22.50 -30.75
N ALA A 74 4.31 -23.03 -29.59
CA ALA A 74 3.43 -23.66 -28.62
C ALA A 74 3.16 -22.71 -27.45
N GLN A 75 1.96 -22.75 -26.88
CA GLN A 75 1.64 -22.12 -25.61
C GLN A 75 2.05 -23.01 -24.45
N ILE A 76 2.53 -22.41 -23.37
CA ILE A 76 3.10 -23.17 -22.22
C ILE A 76 2.02 -24.01 -21.53
N ASP A 77 0.78 -23.50 -21.39
CA ASP A 77 -0.34 -24.26 -20.81
C ASP A 77 -0.66 -25.56 -21.57
N SER A 78 -0.37 -25.59 -22.88
CA SER A 78 -0.60 -26.75 -23.73
C SER A 78 0.50 -27.82 -23.65
N LEU A 79 1.61 -27.56 -22.95
CA LEU A 79 2.77 -28.46 -22.92
C LEU A 79 2.48 -29.79 -22.22
N SER A 80 1.54 -29.81 -21.28
CA SER A 80 1.14 -31.05 -20.58
C SER A 80 0.63 -32.15 -21.54
N ASP A 81 0.05 -31.79 -22.67
CA ASP A 81 -0.44 -32.71 -23.71
C ASP A 81 0.63 -33.04 -24.74
N ARG A 82 1.84 -32.47 -24.64
CA ARG A 82 2.91 -32.54 -25.64
C ARG A 82 4.21 -33.13 -25.11
N VAL A 83 4.11 -33.93 -24.06
CA VAL A 83 5.29 -34.62 -23.48
C VAL A 83 5.99 -35.49 -24.54
N ASP A 84 7.32 -35.45 -24.58
CA ASP A 84 8.20 -36.08 -25.57
C ASP A 84 8.13 -35.45 -26.99
N GLU A 85 7.43 -34.31 -27.15
CA GLU A 85 7.40 -33.56 -28.41
C GLU A 85 8.42 -32.42 -28.41
N GLN A 86 8.92 -32.11 -29.59
CA GLN A 86 9.72 -30.90 -29.82
C GLN A 86 8.79 -29.68 -29.98
N VAL A 87 9.07 -28.62 -29.21
CA VAL A 87 8.28 -27.40 -29.18
C VAL A 87 9.16 -26.16 -29.35
N ARG A 88 8.53 -25.07 -29.82
CA ARG A 88 9.07 -23.73 -29.77
C ARG A 88 8.19 -22.90 -28.83
N ILE A 89 8.79 -22.29 -27.83
CA ILE A 89 8.11 -21.35 -26.94
C ILE A 89 8.76 -19.98 -27.04
N GLU A 90 8.00 -18.94 -26.75
CA GLU A 90 8.46 -17.55 -26.71
C GLU A 90 7.89 -16.90 -25.47
N GLY A 91 8.73 -16.24 -24.69
CA GLY A 91 8.32 -15.61 -23.44
C GLY A 91 9.42 -14.77 -22.82
N GLU A 92 9.14 -14.30 -21.61
CA GLU A 92 10.07 -13.57 -20.74
C GLU A 92 10.76 -14.55 -19.79
N ILE A 93 12.05 -14.37 -19.55
CA ILE A 93 12.77 -15.07 -18.48
C ILE A 93 12.40 -14.37 -17.16
N VAL A 94 11.58 -15.02 -16.32
CA VAL A 94 11.20 -14.50 -15.00
C VAL A 94 12.14 -14.99 -13.90
N GLY A 95 12.93 -16.01 -14.15
CA GLY A 95 13.93 -16.54 -13.22
C GLY A 95 15.06 -17.27 -13.93
N ALA A 96 16.29 -17.17 -13.39
CA ALA A 96 17.45 -17.91 -13.91
C ALA A 96 18.29 -18.44 -12.73
N ARG A 97 18.42 -19.76 -12.65
CA ARG A 97 19.17 -20.42 -11.58
C ARG A 97 20.19 -21.43 -12.12
N GLN A 98 21.42 -21.42 -11.56
CA GLN A 98 22.42 -22.41 -11.84
C GLN A 98 22.28 -23.56 -10.86
N THR A 99 22.10 -24.77 -11.37
CA THR A 99 22.11 -25.98 -10.56
C THR A 99 23.48 -26.70 -10.62
N SER A 100 23.63 -27.81 -9.91
CA SER A 100 24.81 -28.65 -10.05
C SER A 100 24.92 -29.37 -11.42
N GLY A 101 23.86 -29.24 -12.23
CA GLY A 101 23.75 -29.78 -13.58
C GLY A 101 23.44 -28.63 -14.57
N PRO A 102 22.20 -28.54 -15.06
CA PRO A 102 21.81 -27.50 -16.02
C PRO A 102 21.72 -26.10 -15.42
N THR A 103 21.78 -25.09 -16.30
CA THR A 103 21.15 -23.79 -16.02
C THR A 103 19.65 -23.94 -16.26
N VAL A 104 18.83 -23.53 -15.31
CA VAL A 104 17.37 -23.56 -15.44
C VAL A 104 16.88 -22.16 -15.58
N PHE A 105 16.22 -21.87 -16.69
CA PHE A 105 15.49 -20.63 -16.94
C PHE A 105 14.02 -20.87 -16.68
N GLU A 106 13.40 -20.03 -15.91
CA GLU A 106 11.96 -20.00 -15.74
C GLU A 106 11.39 -19.04 -16.78
N VAL A 107 10.65 -19.57 -17.77
CA VAL A 107 10.12 -18.80 -18.90
C VAL A 107 8.61 -18.69 -18.78
N ARG A 108 8.09 -17.46 -18.83
CA ARG A 108 6.68 -17.13 -18.80
C ARG A 108 6.18 -16.69 -20.18
N ASP A 109 5.11 -17.30 -20.67
CA ASP A 109 4.36 -16.77 -21.81
C ASP A 109 3.00 -16.18 -21.35
N GLU A 110 2.13 -15.88 -22.29
CA GLU A 110 0.79 -15.32 -22.00
C GLU A 110 -0.18 -16.33 -21.34
N THR A 111 0.23 -17.58 -21.10
CA THR A 111 -0.65 -18.64 -20.59
C THR A 111 -0.14 -19.27 -19.29
N ALA A 112 1.17 -19.42 -19.13
CA ALA A 112 1.76 -20.06 -17.96
C ALA A 112 3.27 -19.81 -17.86
N THR A 113 3.88 -20.42 -16.85
CA THR A 113 5.33 -20.44 -16.64
C THR A 113 5.86 -21.88 -16.68
N VAL A 114 7.06 -22.09 -17.24
CA VAL A 114 7.70 -23.41 -17.30
C VAL A 114 9.21 -23.33 -17.07
N ASP A 115 9.75 -24.31 -16.37
CA ASP A 115 11.19 -24.51 -16.23
C ASP A 115 11.81 -25.00 -17.53
N CYS A 116 12.85 -24.32 -18.02
CA CYS A 116 13.62 -24.67 -19.21
C CYS A 116 15.05 -25.00 -18.80
N ALA A 117 15.42 -26.27 -18.93
CA ALA A 117 16.73 -26.74 -18.52
C ALA A 117 17.72 -26.78 -19.69
N ALA A 118 18.73 -25.94 -19.63
CA ALA A 118 19.79 -25.87 -20.64
C ALA A 118 21.06 -26.56 -20.17
N PHE A 119 21.52 -27.57 -20.93
CA PHE A 119 22.72 -28.34 -20.63
C PHE A 119 23.86 -27.96 -21.59
N VAL A 120 25.00 -27.53 -21.05
CA VAL A 120 26.25 -27.35 -21.79
C VAL A 120 27.31 -28.30 -21.22
N GLU A 121 27.79 -28.02 -20.01
CA GLU A 121 28.70 -28.86 -19.22
C GLU A 121 28.35 -28.72 -17.73
N ALA A 122 28.65 -29.74 -16.93
CA ALA A 122 28.36 -29.69 -15.50
C ALA A 122 29.05 -28.50 -14.82
N GLY A 123 28.24 -27.61 -14.22
CA GLY A 123 28.71 -26.41 -13.51
C GLY A 123 29.06 -25.22 -14.41
N VAL A 124 28.82 -25.30 -15.71
CA VAL A 124 28.97 -24.17 -16.64
C VAL A 124 27.59 -23.57 -16.90
N ARG A 125 27.47 -22.22 -16.78
CA ARG A 125 26.23 -21.50 -17.10
C ARG A 125 26.00 -21.59 -18.62
N ALA A 126 24.89 -22.16 -19.01
CA ALA A 126 24.39 -22.08 -20.37
C ALA A 126 23.83 -20.69 -20.65
N TYR A 127 24.03 -20.19 -21.85
CA TYR A 127 23.52 -18.88 -22.30
C TYR A 127 23.83 -17.76 -21.28
N PRO A 128 25.11 -17.42 -21.04
CA PRO A 128 25.49 -16.42 -20.04
C PRO A 128 24.99 -15.01 -20.36
N GLU A 129 24.58 -14.75 -21.60
CA GLU A 129 23.98 -13.51 -22.08
C GLU A 129 22.48 -13.38 -21.79
N ALA A 130 21.82 -14.47 -21.38
CA ALA A 130 20.40 -14.48 -21.05
C ALA A 130 20.22 -14.23 -19.56
N GLU A 131 19.47 -13.18 -19.22
CA GLU A 131 19.22 -12.72 -17.85
C GLU A 131 17.71 -12.61 -17.60
N THR A 132 17.32 -12.52 -16.33
CA THR A 132 15.93 -12.25 -15.95
C THR A 132 15.48 -10.90 -16.55
N GLY A 133 14.28 -10.86 -17.12
CA GLY A 133 13.71 -9.74 -17.85
C GLY A 133 14.01 -9.75 -19.36
N ASP A 134 14.77 -10.73 -19.85
CA ASP A 134 15.00 -10.89 -21.29
C ASP A 134 13.85 -11.67 -21.95
N TYR A 135 13.47 -11.23 -23.15
CA TYR A 135 12.53 -11.95 -24.01
C TYR A 135 13.28 -12.95 -24.88
N VAL A 136 12.83 -14.18 -24.88
CA VAL A 136 13.54 -15.28 -25.56
C VAL A 136 12.61 -16.11 -26.43
N ARG A 137 13.22 -16.72 -27.46
CA ARG A 137 12.68 -17.85 -28.22
C ARG A 137 13.47 -19.07 -27.86
N LEU A 138 12.81 -20.15 -27.49
CA LEU A 138 13.42 -21.37 -27.03
C LEU A 138 12.85 -22.57 -27.80
N ASP A 139 13.73 -23.36 -28.39
CA ASP A 139 13.41 -24.66 -28.97
C ASP A 139 13.89 -25.77 -28.02
N GLY A 140 13.06 -26.79 -27.82
CA GLY A 140 13.38 -27.86 -26.89
C GLY A 140 12.37 -29.00 -26.89
N VAL A 141 12.62 -30.00 -26.06
CA VAL A 141 11.75 -31.17 -25.88
C VAL A 141 11.02 -31.08 -24.54
N VAL A 142 9.71 -31.28 -24.55
CA VAL A 142 8.91 -31.31 -23.32
C VAL A 142 9.15 -32.60 -22.57
N GLU A 143 9.59 -32.51 -21.32
CA GLU A 143 9.85 -33.65 -20.45
C GLU A 143 9.03 -33.60 -19.17
N LEU A 144 8.70 -34.75 -18.63
CA LEU A 144 8.12 -34.87 -17.29
C LEU A 144 9.20 -35.34 -16.32
N ARG A 145 9.75 -34.47 -15.49
CA ARG A 145 10.81 -34.79 -14.54
C ARG A 145 10.30 -34.63 -13.10
N ASN A 146 10.39 -35.69 -12.31
CA ASN A 146 9.87 -35.75 -10.95
C ASN A 146 8.39 -35.37 -10.82
N ASN A 147 7.61 -35.60 -11.86
CA ASN A 147 6.20 -35.20 -11.99
C ASN A 147 5.95 -33.68 -12.20
N GLU A 148 7.00 -32.94 -12.53
CA GLU A 148 6.94 -31.54 -12.95
C GLU A 148 7.26 -31.41 -14.44
N LEU A 149 6.55 -30.53 -15.14
CA LEU A 149 6.80 -30.23 -16.55
C LEU A 149 8.08 -29.41 -16.68
N GLN A 150 8.94 -29.80 -17.62
CA GLN A 150 10.17 -29.09 -17.93
C GLN A 150 10.40 -29.14 -19.44
N VAL A 151 11.04 -28.13 -20.01
CA VAL A 151 11.54 -28.16 -21.38
C VAL A 151 13.05 -28.37 -21.37
N GLU A 152 13.54 -29.49 -21.92
CA GLU A 152 14.96 -29.65 -22.19
C GLU A 152 15.33 -28.77 -23.39
N THR A 153 16.14 -27.73 -23.13
CA THR A 153 16.46 -26.68 -24.09
C THR A 153 17.52 -27.12 -25.06
N ASP A 154 17.18 -27.16 -26.34
CA ASP A 154 18.13 -27.41 -27.46
C ASP A 154 18.81 -26.09 -27.88
N GLU A 155 18.02 -25.02 -28.05
CA GLU A 155 18.45 -23.70 -28.47
C GLU A 155 17.66 -22.59 -27.75
N LEU A 156 18.35 -21.52 -27.35
CA LEU A 156 17.74 -20.32 -26.75
C LEU A 156 18.31 -19.10 -27.46
N GLU A 157 17.44 -18.31 -28.03
CA GLU A 157 17.75 -17.04 -28.70
C GLU A 157 17.12 -15.86 -27.94
N LYS A 158 17.94 -14.85 -27.65
CA LYS A 158 17.43 -13.59 -27.08
C LYS A 158 16.78 -12.78 -28.20
N LEU A 159 15.54 -12.39 -28.00
CA LEU A 159 14.76 -11.62 -28.98
C LEU A 159 15.13 -10.13 -28.91
N GLU A 160 15.26 -9.51 -30.09
CA GLU A 160 15.53 -8.08 -30.25
C GLU A 160 14.59 -7.46 -31.30
N GLY A 161 14.45 -6.14 -31.29
CA GLY A 161 13.65 -5.39 -32.28
C GLY A 161 12.19 -5.81 -32.33
N ASP A 162 11.66 -6.02 -33.54
CA ASP A 162 10.24 -6.29 -33.80
C ASP A 162 9.76 -7.62 -33.18
N ASP A 163 10.63 -8.63 -33.09
CA ASP A 163 10.29 -9.93 -32.48
C ASP A 163 10.11 -9.80 -30.97
N ARG A 164 11.01 -9.05 -30.31
CA ARG A 164 10.88 -8.72 -28.90
C ARG A 164 9.59 -7.94 -28.64
N GLU A 165 9.34 -6.85 -29.38
CA GLU A 165 8.16 -6.00 -29.22
C GLU A 165 6.86 -6.79 -29.41
N THR A 166 6.85 -7.79 -30.32
CA THR A 166 5.69 -8.67 -30.54
C THR A 166 5.42 -9.55 -29.32
N VAL A 167 6.45 -10.15 -28.71
CA VAL A 167 6.30 -11.01 -27.52
C VAL A 167 5.91 -10.15 -26.32
N GLU A 168 6.59 -9.05 -26.08
CA GLU A 168 6.33 -8.09 -25.02
C GLU A 168 4.88 -7.59 -25.05
N THR A 169 4.41 -7.13 -26.22
CA THR A 169 3.00 -6.67 -26.38
C THR A 169 1.99 -7.78 -26.08
N ARG A 170 2.30 -9.01 -26.48
CA ARG A 170 1.41 -10.16 -26.23
C ARG A 170 1.32 -10.51 -24.75
N LEU A 171 2.45 -10.55 -24.06
CA LEU A 171 2.51 -10.81 -22.62
C LEU A 171 1.80 -9.69 -21.85
N GLU A 172 2.06 -8.46 -22.21
CA GLU A 172 1.43 -7.28 -21.62
C GLU A 172 -0.10 -7.29 -21.79
N ALA A 173 -0.58 -7.64 -22.99
CA ALA A 173 -2.03 -7.74 -23.24
C ALA A 173 -2.68 -8.87 -22.44
N ALA A 174 -2.00 -10.00 -22.27
CA ALA A 174 -2.48 -11.11 -21.46
C ALA A 174 -2.52 -10.73 -19.97
N LEU A 175 -1.44 -10.15 -19.45
CA LEU A 175 -1.36 -9.68 -18.08
C LEU A 175 -2.45 -8.65 -17.78
N THR A 176 -2.65 -7.68 -18.67
CA THR A 176 -3.74 -6.68 -18.54
C THR A 176 -5.11 -7.36 -18.51
N SER A 177 -5.33 -8.36 -19.39
CA SER A 177 -6.61 -9.08 -19.44
C SER A 177 -6.87 -9.91 -18.18
N GLU A 178 -5.84 -10.48 -17.58
CA GLU A 178 -5.93 -11.29 -16.36
C GLU A 178 -6.01 -10.43 -15.10
N ALA A 179 -5.25 -9.32 -15.07
CA ALA A 179 -5.28 -8.37 -13.97
C ALA A 179 -6.63 -7.63 -13.90
N ARG A 180 -7.25 -7.33 -15.06
CA ARG A 180 -8.54 -6.66 -15.08
C ARG A 180 -9.61 -7.46 -14.33
N PRO A 181 -10.25 -6.91 -13.29
CA PRO A 181 -11.32 -7.63 -12.61
C PRO A 181 -12.49 -7.87 -13.56
N ASP A 182 -13.15 -9.01 -13.41
CA ASP A 182 -14.43 -9.32 -14.07
C ASP A 182 -15.46 -8.21 -13.80
N ASP A 183 -16.64 -8.26 -14.42
CA ASP A 183 -17.73 -7.34 -14.11
C ASP A 183 -18.21 -7.59 -12.67
N VAL A 184 -17.60 -6.88 -11.72
CA VAL A 184 -17.96 -6.89 -10.30
C VAL A 184 -18.90 -5.72 -10.04
N ASP A 185 -20.08 -6.02 -9.47
CA ASP A 185 -21.01 -4.98 -9.03
C ASP A 185 -20.48 -4.25 -7.79
N LEU A 186 -20.85 -2.99 -7.60
CA LEU A 186 -20.60 -2.27 -6.36
C LEU A 186 -21.26 -2.99 -5.16
N LEU A 187 -20.74 -2.74 -3.96
CA LEU A 187 -21.30 -3.34 -2.73
C LEU A 187 -22.76 -2.93 -2.53
N ALA A 188 -23.09 -1.66 -2.80
CA ALA A 188 -24.43 -1.11 -2.79
C ALA A 188 -24.64 -0.11 -3.92
N ASP A 189 -25.90 0.28 -4.17
CA ASP A 189 -26.29 1.27 -5.17
C ASP A 189 -26.16 2.67 -4.56
N HIS A 190 -24.94 3.26 -4.64
CA HIS A 190 -24.63 4.59 -4.15
C HIS A 190 -24.16 5.49 -5.30
N GLU A 191 -24.78 6.67 -5.49
CA GLU A 191 -24.56 7.52 -6.66
C GLU A 191 -23.09 7.97 -6.80
N SER A 192 -22.47 8.40 -5.72
CA SER A 192 -21.09 8.91 -5.71
C SER A 192 -20.06 7.81 -5.96
N VAL A 193 -20.29 6.60 -5.45
CA VAL A 193 -19.44 5.43 -5.72
C VAL A 193 -19.62 4.94 -7.17
N ALA A 194 -20.85 4.99 -7.67
CA ALA A 194 -21.14 4.63 -9.06
C ALA A 194 -20.44 5.57 -10.07
N ALA A 195 -20.29 6.85 -9.73
CA ALA A 195 -19.56 7.81 -10.56
C ALA A 195 -18.09 7.41 -10.77
N VAL A 196 -17.44 6.83 -9.76
CA VAL A 196 -16.02 6.41 -9.81
C VAL A 196 -15.83 4.91 -10.04
N HIS A 197 -16.86 4.16 -10.36
CA HIS A 197 -16.77 2.70 -10.55
C HIS A 197 -15.68 2.31 -11.57
N GLY A 198 -15.55 3.06 -12.67
CA GLY A 198 -14.48 2.83 -13.66
C GLY A 198 -13.09 2.97 -13.05
N ARG A 199 -12.86 3.99 -12.23
CA ARG A 199 -11.59 4.23 -11.55
C ARG A 199 -11.30 3.17 -10.47
N ILE A 200 -12.32 2.68 -9.76
CA ILE A 200 -12.19 1.56 -8.82
C ILE A 200 -11.70 0.31 -9.55
N ARG A 201 -12.26 0.02 -10.75
CA ARG A 201 -11.81 -1.11 -11.57
C ARG A 201 -10.38 -0.93 -12.09
N ASP A 202 -10.00 0.29 -12.49
CA ASP A 202 -8.65 0.60 -12.94
C ASP A 202 -7.65 0.47 -11.78
N ALA A 203 -7.98 0.95 -10.58
CA ALA A 203 -7.16 0.79 -9.38
C ALA A 203 -7.01 -0.69 -8.97
N ALA A 204 -8.10 -1.47 -9.05
CA ALA A 204 -8.07 -2.91 -8.78
C ALA A 204 -7.18 -3.65 -9.79
N GLU A 205 -7.21 -3.26 -11.07
CA GLU A 205 -6.34 -3.80 -12.12
C GLU A 205 -4.86 -3.56 -11.77
N GLU A 206 -4.48 -2.33 -11.38
CA GLU A 206 -3.11 -2.01 -11.00
C GLU A 206 -2.63 -2.81 -9.78
N ILE A 207 -3.49 -2.99 -8.76
CA ILE A 207 -3.15 -3.80 -7.58
C ILE A 207 -2.96 -5.28 -7.96
N ARG A 208 -3.88 -5.86 -8.73
CA ARG A 208 -3.79 -7.25 -9.19
C ARG A 208 -2.57 -7.47 -10.08
N ARG A 209 -2.31 -6.54 -11.01
CA ARG A 209 -1.12 -6.53 -11.86
C ARG A 209 0.16 -6.52 -11.02
N ALA A 210 0.24 -5.68 -9.98
CA ALA A 210 1.40 -5.64 -9.10
C ALA A 210 1.68 -7.00 -8.45
N VAL A 211 0.64 -7.70 -7.96
CA VAL A 211 0.76 -9.05 -7.39
C VAL A 211 1.27 -10.03 -8.44
N MET A 212 0.66 -10.09 -9.63
CA MET A 212 1.03 -10.99 -10.73
C MET A 212 2.46 -10.75 -11.25
N GLU A 213 2.92 -9.51 -11.17
CA GLU A 213 4.30 -9.15 -11.52
C GLU A 213 5.31 -9.42 -10.41
N SER A 214 4.90 -9.95 -9.25
CA SER A 214 5.74 -10.06 -8.06
C SER A 214 6.32 -8.71 -7.63
N ARG A 215 5.52 -7.67 -7.72
CA ARG A 215 5.81 -6.31 -7.28
C ARG A 215 5.19 -6.11 -5.89
N PRO A 216 5.94 -5.63 -4.89
CA PRO A 216 5.36 -5.36 -3.58
C PRO A 216 4.23 -4.33 -3.66
N VAL A 217 3.16 -4.53 -2.91
CA VAL A 217 2.06 -3.57 -2.73
C VAL A 217 2.22 -2.91 -1.36
N ILE A 218 2.43 -1.60 -1.33
CA ILE A 218 2.60 -0.82 -0.11
C ILE A 218 1.38 0.09 0.07
N VAL A 219 0.56 -0.21 1.07
CA VAL A 219 -0.60 0.60 1.43
C VAL A 219 -0.21 1.60 2.51
N ARG A 220 -0.37 2.90 2.21
CA ARG A 220 -0.18 3.99 3.16
C ARG A 220 -1.53 4.65 3.39
N HIS A 221 -1.95 4.80 4.64
CA HIS A 221 -3.25 5.38 4.96
C HIS A 221 -3.13 6.34 6.14
N ASN A 222 -4.06 7.31 6.26
CA ASN A 222 -4.09 8.15 7.43
C ASN A 222 -4.40 7.32 8.69
N ALA A 223 -4.05 7.85 9.87
CA ALA A 223 -4.21 7.17 11.15
C ALA A 223 -5.60 7.37 11.77
N THR A 224 -6.64 7.58 10.97
CA THR A 224 -8.04 7.68 11.41
C THR A 224 -8.72 6.31 11.38
N ALA A 225 -9.86 6.17 12.05
CA ALA A 225 -10.66 4.95 11.98
C ALA A 225 -11.01 4.58 10.53
N ASP A 226 -11.40 5.57 9.72
CA ASP A 226 -11.78 5.41 8.33
C ASP A 226 -10.60 4.93 7.46
N GLY A 227 -9.41 5.53 7.62
CA GLY A 227 -8.20 5.06 6.95
C GLY A 227 -7.80 3.63 7.31
N TYR A 228 -7.97 3.25 8.59
CA TYR A 228 -7.72 1.87 9.02
C TYR A 228 -8.74 0.89 8.43
N VAL A 229 -10.01 1.26 8.37
CA VAL A 229 -11.08 0.44 7.76
C VAL A 229 -10.77 0.19 6.28
N ALA A 230 -10.47 1.25 5.52
CA ALA A 230 -10.13 1.15 4.10
C ALA A 230 -8.84 0.35 3.86
N GLY A 231 -7.78 0.64 4.62
CA GLY A 231 -6.51 -0.07 4.51
C GLY A 231 -6.64 -1.56 4.86
N ALA A 232 -7.43 -1.91 5.88
CA ALA A 232 -7.68 -3.30 6.26
C ALA A 232 -8.52 -4.05 5.22
N ALA A 233 -9.47 -3.38 4.56
CA ALA A 233 -10.22 -3.96 3.45
C ALA A 233 -9.30 -4.36 2.29
N ILE A 234 -8.39 -3.46 1.90
CA ILE A 234 -7.41 -3.72 0.83
C ILE A 234 -6.47 -4.86 1.23
N GLU A 235 -5.95 -4.85 2.46
CA GLU A 235 -5.12 -5.95 3.00
C GLU A 235 -5.84 -7.30 2.89
N ARG A 236 -7.13 -7.35 3.28
CA ARG A 236 -7.96 -8.56 3.23
C ARG A 236 -8.09 -9.11 1.82
N ALA A 237 -8.15 -8.24 0.82
CA ALA A 237 -8.25 -8.62 -0.58
C ALA A 237 -6.92 -9.06 -1.20
N VAL A 238 -5.81 -8.38 -0.86
CA VAL A 238 -4.50 -8.60 -1.50
C VAL A 238 -3.78 -9.82 -0.95
N LEU A 239 -3.79 -10.05 0.37
CA LEU A 239 -3.03 -11.13 0.99
C LEU A 239 -3.33 -12.54 0.43
N PRO A 240 -4.60 -12.94 0.16
CA PRO A 240 -4.88 -14.21 -0.49
C PRO A 240 -4.23 -14.32 -1.87
N LEU A 241 -4.30 -13.27 -2.69
CA LEU A 241 -3.70 -13.24 -4.02
C LEU A 241 -2.17 -13.39 -3.96
N VAL A 242 -1.52 -12.71 -3.00
CA VAL A 242 -0.07 -12.86 -2.77
C VAL A 242 0.28 -14.29 -2.36
N ARG A 243 -0.53 -14.94 -1.52
CA ARG A 243 -0.30 -16.33 -1.09
C ARG A 243 -0.51 -17.33 -2.24
N ASP A 244 -1.44 -17.06 -3.13
CA ASP A 244 -1.72 -17.93 -4.28
C ASP A 244 -0.64 -17.79 -5.36
N GLU A 245 -0.13 -16.56 -5.58
CA GLU A 245 0.95 -16.30 -6.55
C GLU A 245 2.30 -16.86 -6.09
N HIS A 246 2.56 -16.87 -4.78
CA HIS A 246 3.86 -17.22 -4.25
C HIS A 246 3.84 -18.50 -3.42
N ALA A 247 4.66 -19.48 -3.79
CA ALA A 247 4.79 -20.76 -3.07
C ALA A 247 5.44 -20.66 -1.68
N LYS A 248 6.06 -19.52 -1.33
CA LYS A 248 6.76 -19.32 -0.06
C LYS A 248 5.78 -18.88 1.03
N SER A 249 5.89 -19.48 2.21
CA SER A 249 5.02 -19.18 3.36
C SER A 249 5.26 -17.81 3.99
N ASP A 250 6.34 -17.12 3.62
CA ASP A 250 6.72 -15.78 4.08
C ASP A 250 6.50 -14.70 3.01
N ALA A 251 5.86 -15.04 1.89
CA ALA A 251 5.63 -14.15 0.76
C ALA A 251 4.89 -12.86 1.17
N GLU A 252 3.91 -12.97 2.07
CA GLU A 252 3.14 -11.84 2.54
C GLU A 252 4.00 -10.73 3.17
N TYR A 253 5.12 -11.08 3.82
CA TYR A 253 6.03 -10.11 4.42
C TYR A 253 6.96 -9.43 3.42
N HIS A 254 7.07 -9.98 2.20
CA HIS A 254 7.92 -9.44 1.14
C HIS A 254 7.11 -8.68 0.09
N PHE A 255 5.87 -9.10 -0.17
CA PHE A 255 5.07 -8.57 -1.26
C PHE A 255 3.88 -7.72 -0.81
N PHE A 256 3.68 -7.57 0.50
CA PHE A 256 2.64 -6.68 1.03
C PHE A 256 3.09 -5.98 2.30
N ASP A 257 2.81 -4.68 2.38
CA ASP A 257 2.98 -3.91 3.60
C ASP A 257 1.87 -2.87 3.74
N ARG A 258 1.37 -2.67 4.96
CA ARG A 258 0.38 -1.66 5.27
C ARG A 258 0.79 -0.89 6.51
N ARG A 259 0.95 0.42 6.37
CA ARG A 259 1.40 1.29 7.44
C ARG A 259 0.60 2.60 7.48
N PRO A 260 0.18 3.06 8.67
CA PRO A 260 -0.39 4.40 8.81
C PRO A 260 0.67 5.47 8.52
N LEU A 261 0.21 6.63 8.09
CA LEU A 261 1.02 7.84 7.97
C LEU A 261 1.27 8.43 9.37
N GLU A 262 2.40 9.11 9.56
CA GLU A 262 2.68 9.82 10.82
C GLU A 262 1.83 11.09 10.96
N GLY A 263 1.54 11.75 9.81
CA GLY A 263 0.61 12.87 9.69
C GLY A 263 -0.73 12.43 9.09
N GLY A 264 -1.52 13.39 8.62
CA GLY A 264 -2.75 13.12 7.86
C GLY A 264 -2.50 12.86 6.39
N ASP A 265 -1.38 13.37 5.85
CA ASP A 265 -1.07 13.44 4.44
C ASP A 265 0.22 12.68 4.13
N TYR A 266 0.39 12.23 2.88
CA TYR A 266 1.62 11.58 2.41
C TYR A 266 2.65 12.64 2.05
N ASP A 267 3.37 13.11 3.04
CA ASP A 267 4.32 14.19 2.91
C ASP A 267 5.73 13.76 2.40
N MET A 268 6.61 14.73 2.22
CA MET A 268 8.01 14.50 1.80
C MET A 268 8.77 13.59 2.79
N ALA A 269 8.44 13.60 4.09
CA ALA A 269 9.13 12.80 5.09
C ALA A 269 8.74 11.32 4.97
N ASP A 270 7.45 11.02 4.80
CA ASP A 270 6.95 9.67 4.55
C ASP A 270 7.49 9.14 3.22
N ALA A 271 7.41 9.94 2.15
CA ALA A 271 7.93 9.58 0.83
C ALA A 271 9.44 9.30 0.85
N THR A 272 10.23 10.08 1.59
CA THR A 272 11.68 9.85 1.73
C THR A 272 11.99 8.53 2.42
N LYS A 273 11.23 8.15 3.45
CA LYS A 273 11.39 6.85 4.13
C LYS A 273 11.06 5.70 3.18
N ASP A 274 9.94 5.80 2.48
CA ASP A 274 9.47 4.78 1.56
C ASP A 274 10.41 4.59 0.37
N VAL A 275 10.86 5.68 -0.26
CA VAL A 275 11.85 5.64 -1.35
C VAL A 275 13.18 5.06 -0.89
N THR A 276 13.66 5.42 0.31
CA THR A 276 14.90 4.85 0.86
C THR A 276 14.77 3.34 1.01
N THR A 277 13.67 2.86 1.58
CA THR A 277 13.42 1.42 1.76
C THR A 277 13.31 0.71 0.41
N MET A 278 12.57 1.26 -0.53
CA MET A 278 12.41 0.75 -1.89
C MET A 278 13.75 0.59 -2.62
N LEU A 279 14.62 1.60 -2.54
CA LEU A 279 15.94 1.57 -3.18
C LEU A 279 16.87 0.57 -2.51
N ASP A 280 16.86 0.48 -1.18
CA ASP A 280 17.62 -0.51 -0.42
C ASP A 280 17.19 -1.95 -0.76
N ASN A 281 15.89 -2.20 -0.88
CA ASN A 281 15.34 -3.51 -1.24
C ASN A 281 15.73 -3.89 -2.69
N ARG A 282 15.62 -2.95 -3.61
CA ARG A 282 16.05 -3.16 -4.99
C ARG A 282 17.54 -3.49 -5.09
N GLU A 283 18.40 -2.78 -4.34
CA GLU A 283 19.85 -3.03 -4.37
C GLU A 283 20.23 -4.37 -3.73
N ARG A 284 19.58 -4.76 -2.63
CA ARG A 284 19.96 -5.96 -1.84
C ARG A 284 19.26 -7.23 -2.26
N HIS A 285 18.04 -7.13 -2.78
CA HIS A 285 17.16 -8.26 -3.03
C HIS A 285 16.69 -8.37 -4.48
N ASP A 286 17.09 -7.41 -5.33
CA ASP A 286 16.63 -7.31 -6.73
C ASP A 286 15.09 -7.23 -6.84
N GLU A 287 14.46 -6.61 -5.85
CA GLU A 287 13.01 -6.40 -5.83
C GLU A 287 12.59 -5.38 -6.87
N LYS A 288 11.43 -5.60 -7.48
CA LYS A 288 10.78 -4.61 -8.35
C LYS A 288 10.36 -3.40 -7.52
N LEU A 289 10.23 -2.23 -8.18
CA LEU A 289 9.66 -1.05 -7.52
C LEU A 289 8.23 -1.36 -7.06
N PRO A 290 7.88 -1.05 -5.80
CA PRO A 290 6.55 -1.35 -5.27
C PRO A 290 5.46 -0.49 -5.93
N LEU A 291 4.23 -0.98 -5.92
CA LEU A 291 3.05 -0.16 -6.12
C LEU A 291 2.69 0.51 -4.78
N PHE A 292 2.61 1.84 -4.77
CA PHE A 292 2.10 2.59 -3.63
C PHE A 292 0.59 2.80 -3.77
N VAL A 293 -0.16 2.43 -2.73
CA VAL A 293 -1.60 2.68 -2.63
C VAL A 293 -1.83 3.64 -1.47
N LEU A 294 -2.13 4.90 -1.78
CA LEU A 294 -2.36 5.95 -0.80
C LEU A 294 -3.86 6.04 -0.51
N VAL A 295 -4.25 5.89 0.75
CA VAL A 295 -5.64 5.77 1.18
C VAL A 295 -5.97 6.86 2.18
N ALA A 296 -7.02 7.64 1.94
CA ALA A 296 -7.35 8.85 2.69
C ALA A 296 -6.16 9.83 2.74
N ALA A 297 -5.42 9.89 1.64
CA ALA A 297 -4.25 10.74 1.44
C ALA A 297 -3.94 10.83 -0.07
N GLY A 298 -3.13 11.80 -0.47
CA GLY A 298 -2.69 11.93 -1.86
C GLY A 298 -3.60 12.74 -2.77
N SER A 299 -4.60 13.44 -2.21
CA SER A 299 -5.48 14.33 -2.99
C SER A 299 -5.20 15.82 -2.78
N THR A 300 -4.38 16.20 -1.80
CA THR A 300 -4.13 17.58 -1.43
C THR A 300 -2.70 18.04 -1.70
N ASP A 301 -2.47 19.35 -1.71
CA ASP A 301 -1.15 19.95 -1.95
C ASP A 301 -0.09 19.50 -0.93
N GLU A 302 -0.48 19.11 0.27
CA GLU A 302 0.42 18.58 1.30
C GLU A 302 1.09 17.26 0.86
N SER A 303 0.40 16.46 0.03
CA SER A 303 0.95 15.22 -0.53
C SER A 303 1.71 15.42 -1.86
N ARG A 304 1.66 16.60 -2.46
CA ARG A 304 2.26 16.87 -3.79
C ARG A 304 3.75 16.53 -3.84
N ASP A 305 4.54 17.05 -2.90
CA ASP A 305 5.99 16.84 -2.88
C ASP A 305 6.34 15.35 -2.68
N GLY A 306 5.54 14.61 -1.90
CA GLY A 306 5.70 13.17 -1.71
C GLY A 306 5.40 12.37 -2.98
N LEU A 307 4.31 12.70 -3.67
CA LEU A 307 3.95 12.09 -4.95
C LEU A 307 4.96 12.40 -6.05
N GLU A 308 5.44 13.65 -6.14
CA GLU A 308 6.49 14.05 -7.09
C GLU A 308 7.80 13.29 -6.82
N LEU A 309 8.13 12.98 -5.56
CA LEU A 309 9.29 12.17 -5.25
C LEU A 309 9.15 10.73 -5.76
N LEU A 310 7.98 10.11 -5.63
CA LEU A 310 7.70 8.79 -6.21
C LEU A 310 7.80 8.83 -7.75
N ASP A 311 7.29 9.90 -8.38
CA ASP A 311 7.36 10.10 -9.83
C ASP A 311 8.78 10.15 -10.38
N ILE A 312 9.72 10.78 -9.66
CA ILE A 312 11.15 10.83 -10.02
C ILE A 312 11.76 9.44 -10.21
N TYR A 313 11.24 8.44 -9.49
CA TYR A 313 11.72 7.05 -9.54
C TYR A 313 10.86 6.14 -10.40
N ASP A 314 9.86 6.67 -11.10
CA ASP A 314 8.86 5.89 -11.86
C ASP A 314 8.17 4.81 -10.98
N ALA A 315 7.97 5.09 -9.69
CA ALA A 315 7.27 4.18 -8.79
C ALA A 315 5.75 4.29 -9.04
N PRO A 316 5.06 3.20 -9.41
CA PRO A 316 3.63 3.23 -9.67
C PRO A 316 2.82 3.55 -8.40
N ARG A 317 1.73 4.31 -8.57
CA ARG A 317 0.93 4.82 -7.46
C ARG A 317 -0.54 4.96 -7.78
N VAL A 318 -1.35 4.54 -6.83
CA VAL A 318 -2.81 4.66 -6.82
C VAL A 318 -3.21 5.50 -5.63
N THR A 319 -4.14 6.44 -5.80
CA THR A 319 -4.73 7.19 -4.70
C THR A 319 -6.21 6.86 -4.55
N VAL A 320 -6.68 6.70 -3.30
CA VAL A 320 -8.08 6.43 -2.96
C VAL A 320 -8.49 7.40 -1.87
N ASP A 321 -9.29 8.38 -2.20
CA ASP A 321 -9.65 9.44 -1.27
C ASP A 321 -11.09 9.91 -1.50
N ALA A 322 -11.76 10.33 -0.43
CA ALA A 322 -13.10 10.91 -0.46
C ALA A 322 -13.08 12.43 -0.20
N GLY A 323 -11.94 12.98 0.21
CA GLY A 323 -11.78 14.41 0.47
C GLY A 323 -11.73 15.25 -0.81
N TYR A 324 -12.00 16.54 -0.69
CA TYR A 324 -11.98 17.48 -1.81
C TYR A 324 -10.54 17.67 -2.33
N PRO A 325 -10.26 17.35 -3.62
CA PRO A 325 -8.90 17.35 -4.15
C PRO A 325 -8.43 18.76 -4.51
N ASP A 326 -7.11 18.98 -4.42
CA ASP A 326 -6.48 20.16 -4.96
C ASP A 326 -6.15 20.02 -6.45
N ASP A 327 -6.10 21.18 -7.11
CA ASP A 327 -5.86 21.25 -8.55
C ASP A 327 -4.54 20.55 -8.95
N GLY A 328 -4.64 19.56 -9.83
CA GLY A 328 -3.51 18.88 -10.46
C GLY A 328 -2.74 17.91 -9.56
N VAL A 329 -3.17 17.66 -8.31
CA VAL A 329 -2.54 16.63 -7.46
C VAL A 329 -2.90 15.23 -7.96
N ALA A 330 -4.14 15.02 -8.35
CA ALA A 330 -4.61 13.75 -8.90
C ALA A 330 -3.86 13.31 -10.17
N ASP A 331 -3.30 14.26 -10.94
CA ASP A 331 -2.50 13.97 -12.15
C ASP A 331 -1.14 13.32 -11.84
N LEU A 332 -0.73 13.34 -10.57
CA LEU A 332 0.50 12.69 -10.10
C LEU A 332 0.31 11.21 -9.79
N ALA A 333 -0.91 10.70 -9.74
CA ALA A 333 -1.19 9.27 -9.58
C ALA A 333 -1.47 8.61 -10.94
N ASP A 334 -1.11 7.33 -11.08
CA ASP A 334 -1.47 6.55 -12.28
C ASP A 334 -2.98 6.31 -12.33
N VAL A 335 -3.58 6.08 -11.15
CA VAL A 335 -5.03 6.02 -10.97
C VAL A 335 -5.42 6.78 -9.70
N ALA A 336 -6.34 7.73 -9.84
CA ALA A 336 -6.92 8.46 -8.70
C ALA A 336 -8.41 8.13 -8.57
N VAL A 337 -8.79 7.46 -7.48
CA VAL A 337 -10.17 7.16 -7.11
C VAL A 337 -10.66 8.24 -6.16
N ASN A 338 -11.38 9.23 -6.70
CA ASN A 338 -11.95 10.31 -5.90
C ASN A 338 -13.22 10.83 -6.59
N PRO A 339 -14.40 10.76 -5.95
CA PRO A 339 -15.68 11.16 -6.54
C PRO A 339 -15.76 12.61 -6.99
N HIS A 340 -15.07 13.52 -6.31
CA HIS A 340 -15.04 14.94 -6.68
C HIS A 340 -14.40 15.19 -8.05
N LEU A 341 -13.47 14.32 -8.49
CA LEU A 341 -12.84 14.42 -9.83
C LEU A 341 -13.84 14.15 -10.96
N ASP A 342 -14.91 13.40 -10.68
CA ASP A 342 -15.98 13.09 -11.63
C ASP A 342 -17.22 13.98 -11.43
N GLY A 343 -17.07 15.06 -10.65
CA GLY A 343 -18.08 16.11 -10.46
C GLY A 343 -19.17 15.80 -9.44
N THR A 344 -18.93 14.82 -8.58
CA THR A 344 -19.79 14.53 -7.43
C THR A 344 -19.42 15.47 -6.29
N ASP A 345 -20.43 16.04 -5.62
CA ASP A 345 -20.28 16.92 -4.46
C ASP A 345 -20.93 16.22 -3.25
N ASP A 346 -20.28 15.15 -2.79
CA ASP A 346 -20.73 14.31 -1.69
C ASP A 346 -19.69 14.38 -0.57
N ASP A 347 -19.91 15.29 0.35
CA ASP A 347 -18.99 15.56 1.46
C ASP A 347 -19.11 14.51 2.58
N ASP A 348 -20.18 13.66 2.56
CA ASP A 348 -20.44 12.66 3.58
C ASP A 348 -19.85 11.28 3.23
N LEU A 349 -19.38 11.07 1.98
CA LEU A 349 -18.81 9.81 1.57
C LEU A 349 -17.49 9.52 2.29
N THR A 350 -17.37 8.35 2.87
CA THR A 350 -16.17 7.94 3.60
C THR A 350 -15.18 7.17 2.71
N VAL A 351 -13.91 7.24 3.05
CA VAL A 351 -12.89 6.46 2.35
C VAL A 351 -13.02 4.95 2.61
N GLY A 352 -13.59 4.56 3.75
CA GLY A 352 -13.90 3.15 4.05
C GLY A 352 -14.88 2.54 3.07
N VAL A 353 -15.85 3.32 2.56
CA VAL A 353 -16.74 2.89 1.47
C VAL A 353 -15.96 2.61 0.19
N LEU A 354 -15.07 3.53 -0.21
CA LEU A 354 -14.25 3.37 -1.42
C LEU A 354 -13.29 2.19 -1.28
N GLY A 355 -12.62 2.06 -0.12
CA GLY A 355 -11.71 0.97 0.18
C GLY A 355 -12.37 -0.41 0.18
N ALA A 356 -13.58 -0.53 0.74
CA ALA A 356 -14.35 -1.78 0.73
C ALA A 356 -14.79 -2.17 -0.69
N ASN A 357 -15.25 -1.19 -1.51
CA ASN A 357 -15.57 -1.43 -2.91
C ASN A 357 -14.32 -1.82 -3.73
N LEU A 358 -13.19 -1.14 -3.52
CA LEU A 358 -11.93 -1.49 -4.16
C LEU A 358 -11.49 -2.91 -3.79
N ALA A 359 -11.55 -3.27 -2.51
CA ALA A 359 -11.23 -4.62 -2.03
C ALA A 359 -12.07 -5.70 -2.71
N ALA A 360 -13.39 -5.49 -2.84
CA ALA A 360 -14.31 -6.41 -3.53
C ALA A 360 -14.00 -6.54 -5.03
N HIS A 361 -13.39 -5.52 -5.67
CA HIS A 361 -12.95 -5.57 -7.07
C HIS A 361 -11.57 -6.19 -7.21
N VAL A 362 -10.66 -5.99 -6.25
CA VAL A 362 -9.34 -6.65 -6.23
C VAL A 362 -9.51 -8.15 -6.08
N ASN A 363 -10.39 -8.58 -5.18
CA ASN A 363 -10.65 -10.00 -4.93
C ASN A 363 -12.14 -10.21 -4.60
N ALA A 364 -12.88 -10.76 -5.56
CA ALA A 364 -14.31 -10.99 -5.42
C ALA A 364 -14.66 -11.98 -4.29
N ASP A 365 -13.74 -12.87 -3.91
CA ASP A 365 -13.97 -13.89 -2.87
C ASP A 365 -14.11 -13.27 -1.46
N VAL A 366 -13.53 -12.06 -1.24
CA VAL A 366 -13.65 -11.35 0.05
C VAL A 366 -14.86 -10.43 0.14
N ARG A 367 -15.68 -10.35 -0.92
CA ARG A 367 -16.81 -9.43 -1.00
C ARG A 367 -17.77 -9.51 0.21
N GLU A 368 -18.12 -10.71 0.63
CA GLU A 368 -18.98 -10.91 1.80
C GLU A 368 -18.28 -10.48 3.11
N GLU A 369 -16.97 -10.67 3.18
CA GLU A 369 -16.17 -10.34 4.37
C GLU A 369 -15.99 -8.83 4.57
N VAL A 370 -15.99 -8.03 3.50
CA VAL A 370 -15.81 -6.57 3.56
C VAL A 370 -17.14 -5.79 3.53
N SER A 371 -18.28 -6.48 3.37
CA SER A 371 -19.58 -5.84 3.13
C SER A 371 -20.09 -4.98 4.30
N HIS A 372 -19.68 -5.25 5.53
CA HIS A 372 -20.04 -4.49 6.73
C HIS A 372 -19.18 -3.23 6.92
N LEU A 373 -18.00 -3.18 6.32
CA LEU A 373 -17.01 -2.11 6.54
C LEU A 373 -17.51 -0.70 6.16
N PRO A 374 -18.30 -0.52 5.07
CA PRO A 374 -18.93 0.77 4.80
C PRO A 374 -19.70 1.34 6.00
N ALA A 375 -20.54 0.53 6.65
CA ALA A 375 -21.31 0.98 7.81
C ALA A 375 -20.41 1.29 9.03
N VAL A 376 -19.28 0.60 9.18
CA VAL A 376 -18.30 0.89 10.26
C VAL A 376 -17.63 2.24 10.04
N SER A 377 -17.43 2.69 8.81
CA SER A 377 -16.70 3.92 8.49
C SER A 377 -17.46 5.22 8.78
N TYR A 378 -18.79 5.20 8.85
CA TYR A 378 -19.61 6.37 9.16
C TYR A 378 -19.73 6.60 10.67
N TRP A 379 -19.47 7.83 11.12
CA TRP A 379 -19.68 8.21 12.52
C TRP A 379 -21.16 8.42 12.85
N ASP A 380 -21.89 9.03 11.94
CA ASP A 380 -23.31 9.34 12.07
C ASP A 380 -24.01 8.96 10.76
N ASP A 381 -25.29 8.65 10.84
CA ASP A 381 -26.22 8.50 9.72
C ASP A 381 -25.68 7.72 8.49
N ALA A 382 -25.08 6.54 8.74
CA ALA A 382 -24.69 5.66 7.65
C ALA A 382 -25.89 5.40 6.71
N PRO A 383 -25.72 5.51 5.38
CA PRO A 383 -26.78 5.23 4.41
C PRO A 383 -27.43 3.86 4.63
N GLU A 384 -28.79 3.79 4.42
CA GLU A 384 -29.59 2.59 4.67
C GLU A 384 -29.03 1.37 3.90
N GLU A 385 -28.55 1.57 2.67
CA GLU A 385 -27.94 0.53 1.84
C GLU A 385 -26.71 -0.11 2.48
N TYR A 386 -25.90 0.62 3.25
CA TYR A 386 -24.72 0.07 3.94
C TYR A 386 -25.08 -0.53 5.31
N THR A 387 -26.05 0.03 6.00
CA THR A 387 -26.54 -0.59 7.25
C THR A 387 -27.25 -1.90 6.97
N ASP A 388 -28.03 -2.01 5.89
CA ASP A 388 -28.65 -3.25 5.46
C ASP A 388 -27.60 -4.33 5.09
N LEU A 389 -26.52 -3.95 4.40
CA LEU A 389 -25.41 -4.86 4.09
C LEU A 389 -24.71 -5.38 5.37
N ALA A 390 -24.49 -4.50 6.35
CA ALA A 390 -23.89 -4.89 7.62
C ALA A 390 -24.80 -5.83 8.42
N ASP A 391 -26.10 -5.55 8.47
CA ASP A 391 -27.10 -6.40 9.12
C ASP A 391 -27.17 -7.79 8.46
N ASP A 392 -27.17 -7.86 7.12
CA ASP A 392 -27.14 -9.11 6.36
C ASP A 392 -25.85 -9.92 6.63
N ALA A 393 -24.73 -9.25 6.86
CA ALA A 393 -23.46 -9.85 7.27
C ALA A 393 -23.41 -10.22 8.77
N GLY A 394 -24.44 -9.85 9.54
CA GLY A 394 -24.55 -10.13 10.97
C GLY A 394 -23.96 -9.07 11.91
N TYR A 395 -23.69 -7.86 11.38
CA TYR A 395 -23.19 -6.71 12.13
C TYR A 395 -24.32 -5.70 12.33
N ASP A 396 -24.99 -5.76 13.46
CA ASP A 396 -26.03 -4.79 13.84
C ASP A 396 -25.43 -3.40 14.15
N ALA A 397 -26.29 -2.39 14.26
CA ALA A 397 -25.87 -1.01 14.50
C ALA A 397 -25.03 -0.83 15.78
N ASP A 398 -25.32 -1.58 16.84
CA ASP A 398 -24.53 -1.52 18.08
C ASP A 398 -23.13 -2.10 17.84
N HIS A 399 -23.03 -3.15 17.04
CA HIS A 399 -21.75 -3.78 16.71
C HIS A 399 -20.89 -2.89 15.79
N THR A 400 -21.46 -2.32 14.73
CA THR A 400 -20.71 -1.40 13.82
C THR A 400 -20.22 -0.16 14.57
N THR A 401 -21.03 0.37 15.51
CA THR A 401 -20.62 1.48 16.38
C THR A 401 -19.47 1.06 17.30
N ALA A 402 -19.57 -0.11 17.94
CA ALA A 402 -18.49 -0.59 18.81
C ALA A 402 -17.18 -0.83 18.06
N LEU A 403 -17.25 -1.36 16.83
CA LEU A 403 -16.08 -1.53 15.96
C LEU A 403 -15.42 -0.20 15.62
N ARG A 404 -16.18 0.78 15.16
CA ARG A 404 -15.69 2.12 14.82
C ARG A 404 -14.99 2.79 16.00
N GLU A 405 -15.64 2.78 17.17
CA GLU A 405 -15.09 3.37 18.41
C GLU A 405 -13.81 2.64 18.84
N ALA A 406 -13.81 1.29 18.76
CA ALA A 406 -12.64 0.49 19.10
C ALA A 406 -11.48 0.75 18.14
N VAL A 407 -11.73 0.81 16.83
CA VAL A 407 -10.71 1.13 15.82
C VAL A 407 -10.17 2.53 16.04
N ALA A 408 -11.02 3.53 16.32
CA ALA A 408 -10.59 4.90 16.57
C ALA A 408 -9.70 5.02 17.81
N LEU A 409 -10.02 4.32 18.89
CA LEU A 409 -9.20 4.31 20.11
C LEU A 409 -7.85 3.62 19.86
N GLU A 410 -7.86 2.45 19.21
CA GLU A 410 -6.64 1.71 18.91
C GLU A 410 -5.77 2.46 17.88
N ALA A 411 -6.36 3.09 16.87
CA ALA A 411 -5.66 3.92 15.89
C ALA A 411 -4.87 5.06 16.55
N PHE A 412 -5.45 5.73 17.54
CA PHE A 412 -4.76 6.81 18.26
C PHE A 412 -3.51 6.33 19.00
N TYR A 413 -3.57 5.14 19.62
CA TYR A 413 -2.44 4.59 20.37
C TYR A 413 -1.46 3.78 19.51
N GLN A 414 -1.73 3.65 18.21
CA GLN A 414 -0.94 2.83 17.29
C GLN A 414 0.25 3.53 16.66
N SER A 415 0.98 4.29 17.36
CA SER A 415 2.32 4.70 16.91
C SER A 415 3.34 3.54 16.85
N TYR A 416 2.90 2.26 17.04
CA TYR A 416 3.75 1.07 17.09
C TYR A 416 3.20 -0.06 16.22
N GLU A 417 4.06 -0.70 15.44
CA GLU A 417 3.78 -1.76 14.44
C GLU A 417 2.98 -2.97 14.98
N ASP A 418 3.03 -3.24 16.28
CA ASP A 418 2.49 -4.45 16.91
C ASP A 418 0.95 -4.55 16.98
N LYS A 419 0.20 -3.52 16.56
CA LYS A 419 -1.26 -3.48 16.72
C LYS A 419 -2.07 -3.60 15.43
N ARG A 420 -1.41 -3.69 14.27
CA ARG A 420 -2.09 -3.88 12.98
C ARG A 420 -2.99 -5.12 13.00
N GLU A 421 -2.48 -6.22 13.55
CA GLU A 421 -3.21 -7.47 13.68
C GLU A 421 -4.46 -7.32 14.56
N LEU A 422 -4.39 -6.55 15.66
CA LEU A 422 -5.53 -6.35 16.54
C LEU A 422 -6.69 -5.65 15.83
N ILE A 423 -6.43 -4.60 15.04
CA ILE A 423 -7.50 -3.91 14.30
C ILE A 423 -8.09 -4.82 13.21
N THR A 424 -7.24 -5.56 12.49
CA THR A 424 -7.71 -6.53 11.50
C THR A 424 -8.58 -7.61 12.16
N ASP A 425 -8.16 -8.14 13.30
CA ASP A 425 -8.94 -9.10 14.07
C ASP A 425 -10.29 -8.52 14.53
N LEU A 426 -10.30 -7.28 15.05
CA LEU A 426 -11.54 -6.62 15.47
C LEU A 426 -12.52 -6.49 14.30
N LEU A 427 -12.04 -6.07 13.14
CA LEU A 427 -12.88 -5.82 11.97
C LEU A 427 -13.44 -7.11 11.34
N PHE A 428 -12.67 -8.21 11.33
CA PHE A 428 -13.03 -9.40 10.56
C PHE A 428 -13.39 -10.63 11.40
N GLU A 429 -13.05 -10.67 12.70
CA GLU A 429 -13.35 -11.81 13.55
C GLU A 429 -14.59 -11.58 14.41
N HIS A 430 -15.73 -12.11 13.99
CA HIS A 430 -17.00 -12.04 14.74
C HIS A 430 -16.89 -12.46 16.20
N GLU A 431 -15.95 -13.35 16.49
CA GLU A 431 -15.67 -13.84 17.86
C GLU A 431 -15.08 -12.75 18.76
N LYS A 432 -14.56 -11.66 18.18
CA LYS A 432 -14.00 -10.50 18.89
C LYS A 432 -15.03 -9.43 19.25
N ARG A 433 -16.33 -9.67 19.00
CA ARG A 433 -17.40 -8.71 19.33
C ARG A 433 -17.32 -8.20 20.78
N ASP A 434 -17.19 -9.11 21.74
CA ASP A 434 -17.06 -8.74 23.17
C ASP A 434 -15.83 -7.83 23.42
N LEU A 435 -14.76 -8.03 22.66
CA LEU A 435 -13.56 -7.20 22.75
C LEU A 435 -13.81 -5.82 22.15
N ALA A 436 -14.45 -5.73 20.96
CA ALA A 436 -14.82 -4.47 20.34
C ALA A 436 -15.74 -3.65 21.26
N GLU A 437 -16.76 -4.28 21.85
CA GLU A 437 -17.66 -3.63 22.82
C GLU A 437 -16.90 -3.10 24.04
N HIS A 438 -15.94 -3.87 24.57
CA HIS A 438 -15.13 -3.44 25.72
C HIS A 438 -14.20 -2.27 25.39
N VAL A 439 -13.55 -2.28 24.22
CA VAL A 439 -12.68 -1.18 23.77
C VAL A 439 -13.51 0.05 23.45
N GLY A 440 -14.70 -0.10 22.82
CA GLY A 440 -15.65 0.99 22.60
C GLY A 440 -16.17 1.62 23.90
N GLU A 441 -16.38 0.81 24.96
CA GLU A 441 -16.70 1.38 26.29
C GLU A 441 -15.57 2.27 26.81
N GLN A 442 -14.31 1.87 26.61
CA GLN A 442 -13.15 2.70 27.01
C GLN A 442 -13.04 3.97 26.18
N PHE A 443 -13.32 3.90 24.88
CA PHE A 443 -13.41 5.07 24.00
C PHE A 443 -14.40 6.09 24.61
N ARG A 444 -15.63 5.66 24.88
CA ARG A 444 -16.69 6.52 25.43
C ARG A 444 -16.32 7.08 26.81
N GLU A 445 -15.73 6.27 27.71
CA GLU A 445 -15.30 6.72 29.03
C GLU A 445 -14.23 7.81 28.95
N LYS A 446 -13.24 7.64 28.05
CA LYS A 446 -12.18 8.64 27.85
C LYS A 446 -12.71 9.92 27.21
N LEU A 447 -13.56 9.81 26.18
CA LEU A 447 -14.21 10.94 25.54
C LEU A 447 -15.06 11.74 26.53
N GLU A 448 -15.89 11.09 27.34
CA GLU A 448 -16.71 11.75 28.34
C GLU A 448 -15.87 12.43 29.42
N THR A 449 -14.75 11.84 29.82
CA THR A 449 -13.82 12.44 30.78
C THR A 449 -13.22 13.74 30.26
N GLU A 450 -12.88 13.76 28.97
CA GLU A 450 -12.34 14.98 28.33
C GLU A 450 -13.43 16.03 28.15
N LEU A 451 -14.64 15.64 27.74
CA LEU A 451 -15.80 16.52 27.61
C LEU A 451 -16.16 17.18 28.95
N ASP A 452 -16.17 16.44 30.06
CA ASP A 452 -16.38 16.99 31.40
C ASP A 452 -15.34 18.09 31.74
N THR A 453 -14.14 18.00 31.19
CA THR A 453 -13.06 18.96 31.38
C THR A 453 -13.25 20.21 30.51
N VAL A 454 -13.66 20.04 29.25
CA VAL A 454 -13.72 21.14 28.28
C VAL A 454 -15.05 21.91 28.30
N GLU A 455 -16.18 21.25 28.55
CA GLU A 455 -17.51 21.87 28.53
C GLU A 455 -17.62 23.17 29.40
N PRO A 456 -17.08 23.22 30.65
CA PRO A 456 -17.10 24.45 31.43
C PRO A 456 -16.24 25.58 30.87
N ASN A 457 -15.37 25.28 29.92
CA ASN A 457 -14.39 26.19 29.32
C ASN A 457 -14.75 26.60 27.88
N LEU A 458 -15.84 26.07 27.33
CA LEU A 458 -16.38 26.52 26.05
C LEU A 458 -16.79 27.99 26.12
N SER A 459 -16.49 28.74 25.08
CA SER A 459 -16.92 30.12 24.93
C SER A 459 -17.83 30.30 23.72
N VAL A 460 -18.91 31.04 23.86
CA VAL A 460 -19.87 31.28 22.78
C VAL A 460 -19.68 32.68 22.21
N ARG A 461 -19.59 32.78 20.88
CA ARG A 461 -19.54 34.07 20.15
C ARG A 461 -20.64 34.08 19.10
N GLY A 462 -21.16 35.25 18.78
CA GLY A 462 -22.12 35.45 17.69
C GLY A 462 -21.56 36.44 16.67
N ALA A 463 -21.64 36.12 15.39
CA ALA A 463 -21.28 37.02 14.29
C ALA A 463 -22.26 36.85 13.13
N ASN A 464 -22.83 37.95 12.63
CA ASN A 464 -23.72 38.00 11.45
C ASN A 464 -24.93 37.03 11.45
N GLY A 465 -25.35 36.52 12.63
CA GLY A 465 -26.44 35.55 12.75
C GLY A 465 -25.98 34.10 12.93
N VAL A 466 -24.68 33.84 12.83
CA VAL A 466 -24.05 32.54 13.08
C VAL A 466 -23.64 32.44 14.55
N SER A 467 -23.88 31.30 15.17
CA SER A 467 -23.45 30.98 16.54
C SER A 467 -22.13 30.18 16.48
N PHE A 468 -21.14 30.61 17.25
CA PHE A 468 -19.84 29.95 17.34
C PHE A 468 -19.60 29.42 18.74
N THR A 469 -19.38 28.12 18.89
CA THR A 469 -18.80 27.51 20.09
C THR A 469 -17.29 27.37 19.89
N VAL A 470 -16.52 27.94 20.81
CA VAL A 470 -15.05 28.04 20.66
C VAL A 470 -14.37 27.38 21.85
N LEU A 471 -13.50 26.42 21.58
CA LEU A 471 -12.64 25.73 22.54
C LEU A 471 -11.19 26.16 22.36
N ASP A 472 -10.52 26.53 23.44
CA ASP A 472 -9.08 26.66 23.51
C ASP A 472 -8.47 25.28 23.75
N THR A 473 -8.03 24.62 22.67
CA THR A 473 -7.52 23.25 22.72
C THR A 473 -6.15 23.16 23.40
N GLU A 474 -5.33 24.22 23.34
CA GLU A 474 -4.04 24.24 24.03
C GLU A 474 -4.22 24.34 25.56
N ALA A 475 -5.17 25.13 26.01
CA ALA A 475 -5.34 25.40 27.43
C ALA A 475 -6.18 24.36 28.17
N PHE A 476 -7.13 23.71 27.51
CA PHE A 476 -8.16 22.91 28.14
C PHE A 476 -8.27 21.46 27.67
N THR A 477 -7.38 20.97 26.82
CA THR A 477 -7.33 19.56 26.43
C THR A 477 -6.05 18.87 26.89
N HIS A 478 -6.09 17.53 26.97
CA HIS A 478 -4.91 16.70 27.22
C HIS A 478 -4.24 16.30 25.90
N ARG A 479 -3.48 17.21 25.31
CA ARG A 479 -2.92 17.17 23.95
C ARG A 479 -2.27 15.85 23.52
N PHE A 480 -1.82 15.00 24.45
CA PHE A 480 -1.13 13.72 24.17
C PHE A 480 -1.93 12.50 24.63
N ASP A 481 -3.16 12.69 25.06
CA ASP A 481 -4.08 11.65 25.46
C ASP A 481 -5.28 11.59 24.52
N PHE A 482 -5.96 10.47 24.49
CA PHE A 482 -7.22 10.32 23.78
C PHE A 482 -8.34 11.11 24.50
N PRO A 483 -9.21 11.81 23.77
CA PRO A 483 -9.41 11.82 22.30
C PRO A 483 -8.52 12.81 21.55
N PRO A 484 -8.21 12.56 20.26
CA PRO A 484 -7.62 13.59 19.41
C PRO A 484 -8.58 14.76 19.21
N THR A 485 -8.04 15.95 18.91
CA THR A 485 -8.80 17.20 18.77
C THR A 485 -9.99 17.06 17.83
N GLY A 486 -9.82 16.36 16.68
CA GLY A 486 -10.90 16.16 15.71
C GLY A 486 -12.11 15.46 16.34
N VAL A 487 -11.90 14.27 16.95
CA VAL A 487 -12.97 13.49 17.59
C VAL A 487 -13.67 14.26 18.72
N LEU A 488 -12.90 15.02 19.49
CA LEU A 488 -13.45 15.87 20.56
C LEU A 488 -14.36 16.96 20.01
N LEU A 489 -13.92 17.65 18.96
CA LEU A 489 -14.69 18.71 18.33
C LEU A 489 -15.93 18.20 17.61
N ASP A 490 -15.86 17.02 16.99
CA ASP A 490 -17.01 16.35 16.37
C ASP A 490 -18.11 16.10 17.41
N GLU A 491 -17.73 15.58 18.58
CA GLU A 491 -18.69 15.32 19.65
C GLU A 491 -19.23 16.61 20.28
N ILE A 492 -18.40 17.64 20.48
CA ILE A 492 -18.87 18.95 20.96
C ILE A 492 -19.89 19.54 19.97
N HIS A 493 -19.56 19.52 18.67
CA HIS A 493 -20.44 20.04 17.63
C HIS A 493 -21.78 19.30 17.60
N ARG A 494 -21.77 17.98 17.67
CA ARG A 494 -22.97 17.14 17.74
C ARG A 494 -23.85 17.46 18.95
N ARG A 495 -23.24 17.68 20.12
CA ARG A 495 -23.97 18.04 21.35
C ARG A 495 -24.62 19.42 21.24
N GLU A 496 -23.93 20.42 20.67
CA GLU A 496 -24.47 21.76 20.45
C GLU A 496 -25.65 21.74 19.46
N LEU A 497 -25.54 21.01 18.34
CA LEU A 497 -26.64 20.82 17.40
C LEU A 497 -27.85 20.13 18.05
N GLY A 498 -27.61 19.14 18.90
CA GLY A 498 -28.67 18.46 19.65
C GLY A 498 -29.35 19.35 20.70
N ALA A 499 -28.59 20.26 21.31
CA ALA A 499 -29.11 21.20 22.30
C ALA A 499 -29.90 22.35 21.67
N ASP A 500 -29.45 22.86 20.52
CA ASP A 500 -30.05 24.01 19.81
C ASP A 500 -31.10 23.62 18.75
N GLY A 501 -31.41 22.35 18.59
CA GLY A 501 -32.30 21.77 17.55
C GLY A 501 -33.69 22.44 17.38
N ALA A 502 -33.89 23.66 17.91
CA ALA A 502 -35.08 24.47 17.77
C ALA A 502 -34.82 25.89 17.26
N SER A 503 -33.58 26.39 17.15
CA SER A 503 -33.34 27.82 16.83
C SER A 503 -33.22 28.13 15.35
N GLY A 504 -32.80 27.17 14.52
CA GLY A 504 -32.67 27.36 13.06
C GLY A 504 -31.56 28.35 12.67
N ASP A 505 -30.67 28.68 13.59
CA ASP A 505 -29.46 29.47 13.35
C ASP A 505 -28.30 28.51 13.01
N GLU A 506 -27.50 28.86 12.03
CA GLU A 506 -26.30 28.08 11.66
C GLU A 506 -25.30 28.06 12.82
N HIS A 507 -24.76 26.88 13.11
CA HIS A 507 -23.84 26.65 14.21
C HIS A 507 -22.46 26.22 13.73
N VAL A 508 -21.41 26.76 14.34
CA VAL A 508 -20.02 26.44 14.04
C VAL A 508 -19.25 26.18 15.33
N THR A 509 -18.52 25.08 15.37
CA THR A 509 -17.61 24.77 16.47
C THR A 509 -16.16 24.97 16.02
N LEU A 510 -15.40 25.73 16.79
CA LEU A 510 -14.00 26.03 16.53
C LEU A 510 -13.12 25.52 17.67
N GLY A 511 -12.12 24.73 17.33
CA GLY A 511 -11.03 24.39 18.24
C GLY A 511 -9.77 25.15 17.83
N PHE A 512 -9.20 25.98 18.70
CA PHE A 512 -8.01 26.73 18.36
C PHE A 512 -6.84 26.40 19.28
N GLY A 513 -5.73 26.02 18.66
CA GLY A 513 -4.47 25.63 19.30
C GLY A 513 -3.45 26.77 19.36
N GLU A 514 -2.17 26.41 19.33
CA GLU A 514 -1.04 27.33 19.33
C GLU A 514 -0.88 28.02 17.97
N ASP A 515 -1.11 27.27 16.87
CA ASP A 515 -0.84 27.65 15.48
C ASP A 515 -1.90 27.11 14.49
N GLU A 516 -2.98 26.48 14.96
CA GLU A 516 -4.01 25.90 14.11
C GLU A 516 -5.43 26.15 14.65
N ILE A 517 -6.40 26.25 13.75
CA ILE A 517 -7.83 26.33 14.02
C ILE A 517 -8.54 25.21 13.26
N HIS A 518 -9.21 24.33 14.00
CA HIS A 518 -10.11 23.33 13.45
C HIS A 518 -11.53 23.85 13.39
N VAL A 519 -12.26 23.59 12.30
CA VAL A 519 -13.62 24.05 12.07
C VAL A 519 -14.57 22.84 11.98
N ARG A 520 -15.73 22.93 12.63
CA ARG A 520 -16.89 22.05 12.44
C ARG A 520 -18.13 22.88 12.18
N SER A 521 -18.93 22.50 11.21
CA SER A 521 -20.10 23.27 10.80
C SER A 521 -21.17 22.34 10.22
N ASP A 522 -22.44 22.62 10.51
CA ASP A 522 -23.60 22.03 9.85
C ASP A 522 -23.88 22.63 8.47
N GLY A 523 -23.27 23.79 8.18
CA GLY A 523 -23.26 24.43 6.87
C GLY A 523 -21.98 24.07 6.09
N ARG A 524 -22.05 24.19 4.75
CA ARG A 524 -20.88 23.95 3.89
C ARG A 524 -19.82 25.04 4.04
N VAL A 525 -18.84 24.81 4.90
CA VAL A 525 -17.68 25.68 5.11
C VAL A 525 -16.45 25.06 4.45
N ASN A 526 -15.84 25.78 3.51
CA ASN A 526 -14.58 25.39 2.92
C ASN A 526 -13.44 26.10 3.65
N ALA A 527 -12.63 25.34 4.40
CA ALA A 527 -11.52 25.88 5.21
C ALA A 527 -10.50 26.64 4.35
N ARG A 528 -10.24 26.22 3.11
CA ARG A 528 -9.31 26.90 2.18
C ARG A 528 -9.82 28.27 1.76
N GLU A 529 -11.11 28.37 1.45
CA GLU A 529 -11.72 29.64 1.11
C GLU A 529 -11.81 30.58 2.31
N VAL A 530 -12.12 30.02 3.49
CA VAL A 530 -12.12 30.78 4.74
C VAL A 530 -10.73 31.29 5.07
N ALA A 531 -9.71 30.45 4.95
CA ALA A 531 -8.31 30.84 5.19
C ALA A 531 -7.87 31.97 4.23
N ALA A 532 -8.24 31.90 2.94
CA ALA A 532 -7.93 32.94 1.97
C ALA A 532 -8.58 34.28 2.35
N ASP A 533 -9.89 34.28 2.72
CA ASP A 533 -10.58 35.50 3.13
C ASP A 533 -10.02 36.04 4.46
N ALA A 534 -9.68 35.17 5.41
CA ALA A 534 -9.11 35.55 6.69
C ALA A 534 -7.68 36.10 6.55
N ALA A 535 -6.85 35.51 5.64
CA ALA A 535 -5.53 36.02 5.30
C ALA A 535 -5.58 37.46 4.76
N ASP A 536 -6.53 37.73 3.86
CA ASP A 536 -6.77 39.10 3.32
C ASP A 536 -7.17 40.10 4.42
N ALA A 537 -7.85 39.63 5.47
CA ALA A 537 -8.30 40.46 6.58
C ALA A 537 -7.24 40.68 7.67
N ALA A 538 -6.33 39.71 7.84
CA ALA A 538 -5.28 39.71 8.86
C ALA A 538 -3.91 39.35 8.28
N ASP A 539 -3.37 40.20 7.41
CA ASP A 539 -2.16 40.00 6.59
C ASP A 539 -0.90 39.62 7.43
N GLU A 540 -0.82 40.11 8.70
CA GLU A 540 0.29 39.84 9.62
C GLU A 540 0.16 38.47 10.34
N ALA A 541 -1.00 37.84 10.31
CA ALA A 541 -1.27 36.60 11.03
C ALA A 541 -0.77 35.34 10.29
N GLY A 542 -0.37 35.47 9.02
CA GLY A 542 0.19 34.38 8.24
C GLY A 542 -0.76 33.18 8.10
N ILE A 543 -2.04 33.47 7.86
CA ILE A 543 -3.11 32.48 7.78
C ILE A 543 -2.99 31.70 6.48
N SER A 544 -3.06 30.37 6.58
CA SER A 544 -3.11 29.43 5.44
C SER A 544 -4.01 28.25 5.78
N ALA A 545 -4.50 27.56 4.76
CA ALA A 545 -5.24 26.32 4.98
C ALA A 545 -4.31 25.12 4.96
N LYS A 546 -4.68 24.04 5.65
CA LYS A 546 -4.02 22.74 5.66
C LYS A 546 -5.05 21.64 5.48
N GLY A 547 -4.74 20.68 4.65
CA GLY A 547 -5.60 19.52 4.39
C GLY A 547 -6.77 19.81 3.46
N THR A 548 -7.78 18.98 3.54
CA THR A 548 -8.98 19.05 2.71
C THR A 548 -9.89 20.25 3.04
N ARG A 549 -11.07 20.31 2.40
CA ARG A 549 -12.12 21.31 2.69
C ARG A 549 -12.44 21.43 4.18
N ASP A 550 -12.48 20.30 4.90
CA ASP A 550 -12.76 20.21 6.35
C ASP A 550 -11.48 20.24 7.19
N GLY A 551 -10.37 20.64 6.59
CA GLY A 551 -9.06 20.69 7.21
C GLY A 551 -8.92 21.76 8.28
N ALA A 552 -7.67 21.95 8.72
CA ALA A 552 -7.31 22.99 9.67
C ALA A 552 -6.91 24.30 8.96
N ILE A 553 -6.98 25.40 9.68
CA ILE A 553 -6.44 26.70 9.28
C ILE A 553 -5.22 26.98 10.14
N GLU A 554 -4.05 27.04 9.53
CA GLU A 554 -2.80 27.38 10.20
C GLU A 554 -2.62 28.90 10.31
N TYR A 555 -1.89 29.33 11.34
CA TYR A 555 -1.53 30.73 11.54
C TYR A 555 -0.21 30.87 12.32
N LEU A 556 0.39 32.06 12.29
CA LEU A 556 1.65 32.30 13.00
C LEU A 556 1.43 32.28 14.52
N THR A 557 2.23 31.49 15.23
CA THR A 557 2.28 31.49 16.70
C THR A 557 2.41 32.92 17.23
N GLY A 558 1.48 33.33 18.09
CA GLY A 558 1.43 34.68 18.67
C GLY A 558 0.39 35.61 18.03
N GLU A 559 -0.15 35.27 16.85
CA GLU A 559 -1.22 36.04 16.19
C GLU A 559 -2.62 35.45 16.43
N ARG A 560 -2.76 34.61 17.43
CA ARG A 560 -3.92 33.80 17.79
C ARG A 560 -5.25 34.54 17.79
N ASP A 561 -5.31 35.69 18.51
CA ASP A 561 -6.56 36.47 18.62
C ASP A 561 -6.94 37.09 17.27
N ALA A 562 -5.96 37.56 16.50
CA ALA A 562 -6.18 38.14 15.17
C ALA A 562 -6.64 37.09 14.17
N ALA A 563 -6.04 35.89 14.18
CA ALA A 563 -6.42 34.77 13.34
C ALA A 563 -7.85 34.30 13.65
N LEU A 564 -8.18 34.08 14.93
CA LEU A 564 -9.51 33.65 15.35
C LEU A 564 -10.59 34.66 14.95
N ASP A 565 -10.36 35.96 15.19
CA ASP A 565 -11.32 37.00 14.82
C ASP A 565 -11.52 37.09 13.30
N ALA A 566 -10.44 36.92 12.50
CA ALA A 566 -10.50 36.91 11.05
C ALA A 566 -11.25 35.69 10.50
N VAL A 567 -11.00 34.51 11.06
CA VAL A 567 -11.68 33.25 10.68
C VAL A 567 -13.17 33.32 11.02
N VAL A 568 -13.56 33.78 12.23
CA VAL A 568 -14.97 33.96 12.61
C VAL A 568 -15.66 34.94 11.67
N GLU A 569 -15.02 36.08 11.32
CA GLU A 569 -15.58 37.04 10.38
C GLU A 569 -15.72 36.44 8.96
N ALA A 570 -14.73 35.69 8.49
CA ALA A 570 -14.74 35.03 7.17
C ALA A 570 -15.87 33.99 7.06
N ILE A 571 -15.99 33.10 8.05
CA ILE A 571 -17.07 32.09 8.09
C ILE A 571 -18.44 32.78 8.15
N SER A 572 -18.64 33.75 9.06
CA SER A 572 -19.93 34.42 9.24
C SER A 572 -20.41 35.23 8.03
N LYS A 573 -19.58 35.51 7.06
CA LYS A 573 -19.94 36.14 5.78
C LYS A 573 -20.37 35.14 4.71
N ARG A 574 -19.99 33.90 4.87
CA ARG A 574 -20.25 32.83 3.91
C ARG A 574 -21.51 32.04 4.24
N LEU A 575 -21.76 31.88 5.52
CA LEU A 575 -23.00 31.35 6.07
C LEU A 575 -24.05 32.49 6.26
#